data_36e447cd84acdf774f80e7f4e4347d5e
#
_entry.id   36e447cd84acdf774f80e7f4e4347d5e
#
_cell.length_a   1.000
_cell.length_b   1.000
_cell.length_c   1.000
_cell.angle_alpha   90.00
_cell.angle_beta   90.00
_cell.angle_gamma   90.00
#
_symmetry.space_group_name_H-M   'P 1'
#
loop_
_entity.id
_entity.type
_entity.pdbx_description
1 polymer ?
#
loop_
_entity_poly.entity_id
_entity_poly.type
_entity_poly.pdbx_seq_one_letter_code
_entity_poly.pdbx_strand_id
1 'polypeptide(L)'
;MESDSSSVWGQIGMAVAAEFSDLPDVTEFTRVVLRLLLAALLGGLLGIERERKGKDAGVRTHMLVSMGAALFVLLASQGGMKDSELSRVIQGVIAGIGFLGAGTILKAEREDKVYGLTTAAGIWLTAAIGVAAGLGRDSTAVLSTLLVLAVLALVPILVRDVEPAPHDRPADSDPDPDPDKEKKLDGVAPEGSTLAGNRAGSAGNGGSAAGRERKA
;
A
#
# COMPACT_ATOMS: atom_id res chain seq x y z
N MET A 1 -6.35 4.65 60.86
CA MET A 1 -5.55 4.28 59.68
C MET A 1 -6.39 4.29 58.42
N GLU A 2 -7.41 5.16 58.37
CA GLU A 2 -8.42 5.23 57.29
C GLU A 2 -8.39 6.56 56.49
N SER A 3 -7.47 7.47 56.84
CA SER A 3 -7.41 8.81 56.22
C SER A 3 -6.49 8.89 54.97
N ASP A 4 -5.81 7.77 54.61
CA ASP A 4 -4.79 7.84 53.54
C ASP A 4 -5.32 7.42 52.17
N SER A 5 -6.36 6.57 52.12
CA SER A 5 -6.92 6.11 50.84
C SER A 5 -7.75 7.17 50.11
N SER A 6 -8.45 8.04 50.87
CA SER A 6 -9.24 9.14 50.27
C SER A 6 -8.33 10.21 49.68
N SER A 7 -7.14 10.43 50.26
CA SER A 7 -6.13 11.35 49.70
C SER A 7 -5.44 10.80 48.44
N VAL A 8 -5.21 9.50 48.38
CA VAL A 8 -4.63 8.84 47.22
C VAL A 8 -5.58 8.85 46.03
N TRP A 9 -6.84 8.51 46.22
CA TRP A 9 -7.85 8.60 45.18
C TRP A 9 -8.08 10.05 44.69
N GLY A 10 -8.04 11.02 45.61
CA GLY A 10 -8.07 12.43 45.25
C GLY A 10 -6.86 12.88 44.41
N GLN A 11 -5.67 12.41 44.78
CA GLN A 11 -4.44 12.68 44.02
C GLN A 11 -4.48 12.03 42.62
N ILE A 12 -4.96 10.79 42.55
CA ILE A 12 -5.15 10.11 41.26
C ILE A 12 -6.17 10.86 40.39
N GLY A 13 -7.30 11.26 40.98
CA GLY A 13 -8.32 12.03 40.27
C GLY A 13 -7.81 13.37 39.72
N MET A 14 -7.03 14.09 40.53
CA MET A 14 -6.38 15.33 40.09
C MET A 14 -5.33 15.09 39.03
N ALA A 15 -4.51 14.04 39.17
CA ALA A 15 -3.51 13.70 38.16
C ALA A 15 -4.17 13.31 36.84
N VAL A 16 -5.25 12.52 36.86
CA VAL A 16 -6.01 12.18 35.66
C VAL A 16 -6.64 13.44 35.04
N ALA A 17 -7.26 14.30 35.83
CA ALA A 17 -7.84 15.54 35.33
C ALA A 17 -6.77 16.47 34.73
N ALA A 18 -5.58 16.53 35.36
CA ALA A 18 -4.46 17.31 34.83
C ALA A 18 -3.91 16.75 33.50
N GLU A 19 -3.89 15.41 33.36
CA GLU A 19 -3.43 14.77 32.12
C GLU A 19 -4.35 15.03 30.93
N PHE A 20 -5.66 15.21 31.17
CA PHE A 20 -6.62 15.59 30.14
C PHE A 20 -6.82 17.11 29.99
N SER A 21 -5.94 17.91 30.56
CA SER A 21 -6.01 19.39 30.49
C SER A 21 -5.09 20.00 29.41
N ASP A 22 -4.59 19.18 28.51
CA ASP A 22 -3.78 19.58 27.33
C ASP A 22 -4.55 20.51 26.37
N LEU A 23 -5.88 20.50 26.43
CA LEU A 23 -6.78 21.38 25.69
C LEU A 23 -7.57 22.28 26.64
N PRO A 24 -6.93 23.30 27.26
CA PRO A 24 -7.53 24.10 28.31
C PRO A 24 -8.68 25.01 27.87
N ASP A 25 -8.76 25.27 26.55
CA ASP A 25 -9.77 26.15 25.99
C ASP A 25 -10.69 25.41 25.01
N VAL A 26 -12.01 25.62 25.19
CA VAL A 26 -13.04 25.07 24.27
C VAL A 26 -12.75 25.47 22.82
N THR A 27 -12.18 26.64 22.60
CA THR A 27 -11.81 27.13 21.25
C THR A 27 -10.71 26.29 20.64
N GLU A 28 -9.66 25.95 21.41
CA GLU A 28 -8.57 25.08 20.95
C GLU A 28 -9.08 23.67 20.66
N PHE A 29 -9.87 23.10 21.58
CA PHE A 29 -10.51 21.81 21.38
C PHE A 29 -11.35 21.78 20.09
N THR A 30 -12.21 22.79 19.91
CA THR A 30 -13.07 22.87 18.72
C THR A 30 -12.24 22.97 17.45
N ARG A 31 -11.13 23.72 17.46
CA ARG A 31 -10.22 23.87 16.33
C ARG A 31 -9.55 22.55 15.96
N VAL A 32 -9.06 21.80 16.95
CA VAL A 32 -8.46 20.47 16.73
C VAL A 32 -9.48 19.52 16.10
N VAL A 33 -10.67 19.43 16.68
CA VAL A 33 -11.74 18.54 16.18
C VAL A 33 -12.12 18.91 14.75
N LEU A 34 -12.33 20.19 14.46
CA LEU A 34 -12.70 20.65 13.11
C LEU A 34 -11.63 20.32 12.07
N ARG A 35 -10.35 20.52 12.38
CA ARG A 35 -9.24 20.21 11.46
C ARG A 35 -9.10 18.72 11.20
N LEU A 36 -9.23 17.89 12.25
CA LEU A 36 -9.19 16.44 12.10
C LEU A 36 -10.39 15.90 11.32
N LEU A 37 -11.60 16.43 11.57
CA LEU A 37 -12.79 16.08 10.81
C LEU A 37 -12.67 16.51 9.36
N LEU A 38 -12.14 17.70 9.08
CA LEU A 38 -11.89 18.18 7.73
C LEU A 38 -10.88 17.26 7.01
N ALA A 39 -9.76 16.93 7.66
CA ALA A 39 -8.78 16.01 7.12
C ALA A 39 -9.40 14.64 6.79
N ALA A 40 -10.21 14.09 7.71
CA ALA A 40 -10.93 12.84 7.50
C ALA A 40 -11.90 12.93 6.31
N LEU A 41 -12.67 14.01 6.23
CA LEU A 41 -13.64 14.23 5.16
C LEU A 41 -12.94 14.32 3.79
N LEU A 42 -11.90 15.14 3.68
CA LEU A 42 -11.16 15.32 2.43
C LEU A 42 -10.44 14.03 2.00
N GLY A 43 -9.81 13.33 2.94
CA GLY A 43 -9.22 12.01 2.70
C GLY A 43 -10.29 10.99 2.29
N GLY A 44 -11.45 11.01 2.96
CA GLY A 44 -12.57 10.14 2.64
C GLY A 44 -13.13 10.36 1.24
N LEU A 45 -13.26 11.61 0.78
CA LEU A 45 -13.70 11.94 -0.58
C LEU A 45 -12.76 11.34 -1.64
N LEU A 46 -11.45 11.46 -1.44
CA LEU A 46 -10.45 10.82 -2.31
C LEU A 46 -10.56 9.30 -2.26
N GLY A 47 -10.71 8.75 -1.05
CA GLY A 47 -10.83 7.31 -0.85
C GLY A 47 -12.07 6.71 -1.52
N ILE A 48 -13.24 7.41 -1.50
CA ILE A 48 -14.46 6.99 -2.20
C ILE A 48 -14.21 6.86 -3.69
N GLU A 49 -13.52 7.83 -4.28
CA GLU A 49 -13.18 7.80 -5.72
C GLU A 49 -12.28 6.61 -6.03
N ARG A 50 -11.28 6.35 -5.18
CA ARG A 50 -10.35 5.22 -5.33
C ARG A 50 -11.05 3.87 -5.18
N GLU A 51 -11.88 3.73 -4.16
CA GLU A 51 -12.62 2.50 -3.90
C GLU A 51 -13.62 2.17 -5.02
N ARG A 52 -14.33 3.19 -5.53
CA ARG A 52 -15.23 3.02 -6.70
C ARG A 52 -14.51 2.57 -7.97
N LYS A 53 -13.22 2.90 -8.11
CA LYS A 53 -12.36 2.46 -9.22
C LYS A 53 -11.61 1.15 -8.93
N GLY A 54 -11.95 0.44 -7.87
CA GLY A 54 -11.34 -0.85 -7.51
C GLY A 54 -9.85 -0.75 -7.19
N LYS A 55 -9.40 0.36 -6.57
CA LYS A 55 -8.02 0.51 -6.12
C LYS A 55 -7.85 -0.02 -4.71
N ASP A 56 -6.68 -0.60 -4.41
CA ASP A 56 -6.39 -1.29 -3.14
C ASP A 56 -6.52 -0.39 -1.92
N ALA A 57 -6.11 0.88 -2.01
CA ALA A 57 -6.30 1.86 -0.96
C ALA A 57 -7.65 2.57 -1.12
N GLY A 58 -8.61 2.21 -0.28
CA GLY A 58 -9.97 2.75 -0.26
C GLY A 58 -10.18 3.87 0.76
N VAL A 59 -11.44 4.10 1.14
CA VAL A 59 -11.88 5.19 2.03
C VAL A 59 -11.14 5.19 3.36
N ARG A 60 -11.08 4.04 4.03
CA ARG A 60 -10.46 3.92 5.36
C ARG A 60 -8.98 4.34 5.33
N THR A 61 -8.24 3.88 4.34
CA THR A 61 -6.82 4.19 4.20
C THR A 61 -6.59 5.69 4.01
N HIS A 62 -7.34 6.32 3.11
CA HIS A 62 -7.19 7.74 2.82
C HIS A 62 -7.61 8.61 4.01
N MET A 63 -8.71 8.26 4.72
CA MET A 63 -9.11 8.97 5.95
C MET A 63 -8.02 8.90 7.03
N LEU A 64 -7.50 7.70 7.32
CA LEU A 64 -6.47 7.51 8.36
C LEU A 64 -5.17 8.22 8.00
N VAL A 65 -4.74 8.17 6.75
CA VAL A 65 -3.52 8.86 6.28
C VAL A 65 -3.67 10.37 6.42
N SER A 66 -4.80 10.94 5.99
CA SER A 66 -5.05 12.37 6.10
C SER A 66 -5.12 12.83 7.56
N MET A 67 -5.89 12.11 8.40
CA MET A 67 -6.00 12.42 9.83
C MET A 67 -4.65 12.28 10.55
N GLY A 68 -3.90 11.22 10.28
CA GLY A 68 -2.58 11.00 10.89
C GLY A 68 -1.60 12.13 10.54
N ALA A 69 -1.56 12.52 9.27
CA ALA A 69 -0.73 13.64 8.83
C ALA A 69 -1.15 14.96 9.48
N ALA A 70 -2.46 15.22 9.58
CA ALA A 70 -2.99 16.40 10.26
C ALA A 70 -2.65 16.41 11.76
N LEU A 71 -2.76 15.26 12.43
CA LEU A 71 -2.47 15.11 13.86
C LEU A 71 -1.00 15.42 14.18
N PHE A 72 -0.04 14.86 13.41
CA PHE A 72 1.38 15.16 13.61
C PHE A 72 1.69 16.64 13.53
N VAL A 73 1.09 17.34 12.57
CA VAL A 73 1.29 18.78 12.38
C VAL A 73 0.59 19.62 13.46
N LEU A 74 -0.62 19.21 13.88
CA LEU A 74 -1.35 19.84 14.97
C LEU A 74 -0.56 19.78 16.28
N LEU A 75 -0.06 18.60 16.67
CA LEU A 75 0.75 18.43 17.87
C LEU A 75 2.01 19.28 17.84
N ALA A 76 2.70 19.33 16.70
CA ALA A 76 3.88 20.17 16.53
C ALA A 76 3.56 21.66 16.65
N SER A 77 2.45 22.11 16.07
CA SER A 77 2.03 23.52 16.10
C SER A 77 1.55 23.97 17.49
N GLN A 78 0.86 23.10 18.23
CA GLN A 78 0.40 23.38 19.60
C GLN A 78 1.56 23.41 20.61
N GLY A 79 2.59 22.58 20.40
CA GLY A 79 3.79 22.54 21.24
C GLY A 79 4.67 23.80 21.16
N GLY A 80 4.25 24.83 20.43
CA GLY A 80 5.01 26.09 20.29
C GLY A 80 6.32 25.91 19.52
N MET A 81 6.43 24.88 18.70
CA MET A 81 7.61 24.60 17.89
C MET A 81 7.88 25.73 16.89
N LYS A 82 9.14 26.06 16.69
CA LYS A 82 9.56 27.03 15.68
C LYS A 82 9.31 26.48 14.28
N ASP A 83 9.18 27.35 13.29
CA ASP A 83 8.97 26.96 11.89
C ASP A 83 9.99 25.94 11.36
N SER A 84 11.24 26.03 11.82
CA SER A 84 12.30 25.07 11.46
C SER A 84 12.07 23.68 12.02
N GLU A 85 11.44 23.56 13.19
CA GLU A 85 11.13 22.28 13.84
C GLU A 85 9.88 21.66 13.21
N LEU A 86 8.87 22.48 12.93
CA LEU A 86 7.67 22.09 12.20
C LEU A 86 8.02 21.54 10.80
N SER A 87 8.99 22.18 10.13
CA SER A 87 9.50 21.70 8.83
C SER A 87 10.08 20.27 8.93
N ARG A 88 10.76 19.94 10.04
CA ARG A 88 11.27 18.57 10.26
C ARG A 88 10.15 17.56 10.47
N VAL A 89 9.09 17.93 11.19
CA VAL A 89 7.91 17.05 11.35
C VAL A 89 7.27 16.76 9.99
N ILE A 90 7.09 17.78 9.16
CA ILE A 90 6.54 17.62 7.81
C ILE A 90 7.45 16.72 6.96
N GLN A 91 8.77 16.89 7.01
CA GLN A 91 9.73 16.01 6.34
C GLN A 91 9.59 14.56 6.81
N GLY A 92 9.41 14.35 8.11
CA GLY A 92 9.16 13.03 8.70
C GLY A 92 7.86 12.39 8.15
N VAL A 93 6.78 13.16 8.08
CA VAL A 93 5.51 12.71 7.47
C VAL A 93 5.72 12.31 6.00
N ILE A 94 6.39 13.17 5.21
CA ILE A 94 6.67 12.90 3.79
C ILE A 94 7.47 11.62 3.62
N ALA A 95 8.53 11.42 4.43
CA ALA A 95 9.35 10.22 4.38
C ALA A 95 8.56 8.95 4.79
N GLY A 96 7.78 9.03 5.87
CA GLY A 96 6.94 7.92 6.35
C GLY A 96 5.88 7.49 5.33
N ILE A 97 5.24 8.44 4.70
CA ILE A 97 4.26 8.16 3.63
C ILE A 97 4.95 7.59 2.37
N GLY A 98 6.21 7.96 2.10
CA GLY A 98 7.00 7.34 1.05
C GLY A 98 7.16 5.83 1.24
N PHE A 99 7.36 5.39 2.48
CA PHE A 99 7.40 3.96 2.83
C PHE A 99 6.06 3.25 2.60
N LEU A 100 4.94 3.84 3.03
CA LEU A 100 3.60 3.31 2.77
C LEU A 100 3.31 3.25 1.26
N GLY A 101 3.67 4.30 0.52
CA GLY A 101 3.53 4.34 -0.94
C GLY A 101 4.32 3.23 -1.62
N ALA A 102 5.58 3.02 -1.22
CA ALA A 102 6.40 1.92 -1.74
C ALA A 102 5.75 0.55 -1.49
N GLY A 103 5.14 0.37 -0.31
CA GLY A 103 4.42 -0.87 0.05
C GLY A 103 3.20 -1.16 -0.83
N THR A 104 2.64 -0.16 -1.52
CA THR A 104 1.51 -0.36 -2.45
C THR A 104 1.94 -0.66 -3.89
N ILE A 105 3.23 -0.55 -4.20
CA ILE A 105 3.77 -0.81 -5.53
C ILE A 105 4.20 -2.27 -5.60
N LEU A 106 3.47 -3.05 -6.38
CA LEU A 106 3.73 -4.48 -6.55
C LEU A 106 4.08 -4.77 -7.99
N LYS A 107 5.10 -5.60 -8.19
CA LYS A 107 5.43 -6.17 -9.49
C LYS A 107 4.75 -7.54 -9.62
N ALA A 108 3.98 -7.76 -10.68
CA ALA A 108 3.43 -9.08 -10.95
C ALA A 108 4.53 -9.99 -11.49
N GLU A 109 4.67 -11.20 -10.90
CA GLU A 109 5.72 -12.16 -11.26
C GLU A 109 5.62 -12.68 -12.70
N ARG A 110 4.42 -12.69 -13.28
CA ARG A 110 4.16 -13.25 -14.63
C ARG A 110 4.00 -12.21 -15.73
N GLU A 111 3.89 -10.94 -15.37
CA GLU A 111 3.77 -9.85 -16.35
C GLU A 111 4.77 -8.76 -15.95
N ASP A 112 5.50 -8.21 -16.92
CA ASP A 112 6.41 -7.08 -16.68
C ASP A 112 5.65 -5.77 -16.38
N LYS A 113 4.50 -5.87 -15.73
CA LYS A 113 3.65 -4.74 -15.33
C LYS A 113 3.80 -4.42 -13.87
N VAL A 114 3.95 -3.13 -13.58
CA VAL A 114 4.00 -2.59 -12.22
C VAL A 114 2.64 -2.00 -11.88
N TYR A 115 2.05 -2.49 -10.79
CA TYR A 115 0.76 -2.02 -10.27
C TYR A 115 0.96 -1.11 -9.06
N GLY A 116 -0.05 -0.31 -8.73
CA GLY A 116 -0.07 0.49 -7.50
C GLY A 116 0.56 1.87 -7.58
N LEU A 117 1.18 2.27 -8.69
CA LEU A 117 1.81 3.60 -8.83
C LEU A 117 0.85 4.76 -8.56
N THR A 118 -0.35 4.72 -9.14
CA THR A 118 -1.39 5.73 -8.90
C THR A 118 -1.96 5.66 -7.49
N THR A 119 -1.99 4.48 -6.87
CA THR A 119 -2.39 4.30 -5.48
C THR A 119 -1.36 4.93 -4.55
N ALA A 120 -0.08 4.68 -4.76
CA ALA A 120 1.02 5.29 -4.01
C ALA A 120 0.99 6.82 -4.10
N ALA A 121 0.85 7.37 -5.31
CA ALA A 121 0.73 8.82 -5.53
C ALA A 121 -0.52 9.40 -4.83
N GLY A 122 -1.65 8.68 -4.85
CA GLY A 122 -2.88 9.08 -4.17
C GLY A 122 -2.70 9.16 -2.65
N ILE A 123 -2.09 8.16 -2.03
CA ILE A 123 -1.79 8.13 -0.60
C ILE A 123 -0.86 9.27 -0.21
N TRP A 124 0.21 9.50 -0.99
CA TRP A 124 1.16 10.57 -0.76
C TRP A 124 0.49 11.95 -0.78
N LEU A 125 -0.36 12.19 -1.77
CA LEU A 125 -1.07 13.46 -1.90
C LEU A 125 -2.16 13.64 -0.83
N THR A 126 -2.80 12.57 -0.40
CA THR A 126 -3.74 12.58 0.74
C THR A 126 -3.05 13.01 2.03
N ALA A 127 -1.82 12.57 2.28
CA ALA A 127 -1.05 13.05 3.43
C ALA A 127 -0.74 14.55 3.33
N ALA A 128 -0.40 15.05 2.14
CA ALA A 128 -0.17 16.49 1.92
C ALA A 128 -1.43 17.33 2.22
N ILE A 129 -2.61 16.84 1.84
CA ILE A 129 -3.90 17.46 2.16
C ILE A 129 -4.13 17.45 3.68
N GLY A 130 -3.81 16.33 4.36
CA GLY A 130 -3.87 16.24 5.81
C GLY A 130 -2.94 17.25 6.50
N VAL A 131 -1.70 17.38 6.03
CA VAL A 131 -0.76 18.41 6.52
C VAL A 131 -1.35 19.81 6.36
N ALA A 132 -1.93 20.13 5.21
CA ALA A 132 -2.56 21.43 4.97
C ALA A 132 -3.73 21.69 5.94
N ALA A 133 -4.60 20.73 6.17
CA ALA A 133 -5.70 20.82 7.14
C ALA A 133 -5.17 20.98 8.57
N GLY A 134 -4.15 20.20 8.97
CA GLY A 134 -3.50 20.33 10.28
C GLY A 134 -2.88 21.71 10.53
N LEU A 135 -2.31 22.33 9.50
CA LEU A 135 -1.80 23.71 9.55
C LEU A 135 -2.91 24.78 9.59
N GLY A 136 -4.19 24.39 9.46
CA GLY A 136 -5.31 25.34 9.32
C GLY A 136 -5.33 26.06 7.97
N ARG A 137 -4.71 25.46 6.94
CA ARG A 137 -4.77 25.93 5.56
C ARG A 137 -5.98 25.29 4.85
N ASP A 138 -7.16 25.47 5.40
CA ASP A 138 -8.38 24.76 5.02
C ASP A 138 -8.76 24.98 3.55
N SER A 139 -8.67 26.24 3.07
CA SER A 139 -8.94 26.55 1.67
C SER A 139 -7.96 25.85 0.72
N THR A 140 -6.68 25.77 1.10
CA THR A 140 -5.66 25.05 0.32
C THR A 140 -5.94 23.55 0.30
N ALA A 141 -6.32 22.98 1.44
CA ALA A 141 -6.67 21.55 1.54
C ALA A 141 -7.87 21.21 0.65
N VAL A 142 -8.95 22.02 0.71
CA VAL A 142 -10.14 21.84 -0.12
C VAL A 142 -9.81 21.98 -1.61
N LEU A 143 -9.11 23.06 -2.00
CA LEU A 143 -8.73 23.31 -3.37
C LEU A 143 -7.87 22.16 -3.93
N SER A 144 -6.87 21.71 -3.16
CA SER A 144 -6.02 20.59 -3.55
C SER A 144 -6.84 19.31 -3.76
N THR A 145 -7.79 19.02 -2.86
CA THR A 145 -8.67 17.86 -2.98
C THR A 145 -9.50 17.91 -4.26
N LEU A 146 -10.09 19.07 -4.57
CA LEU A 146 -10.87 19.25 -5.80
C LEU A 146 -10.02 19.09 -7.05
N LEU A 147 -8.81 19.63 -7.07
CA LEU A 147 -7.86 19.47 -8.19
C LEU A 147 -7.46 18.00 -8.38
N VAL A 148 -7.17 17.30 -7.29
CA VAL A 148 -6.86 15.86 -7.34
C VAL A 148 -8.01 15.06 -7.91
N LEU A 149 -9.23 15.29 -7.40
CA LEU A 149 -10.43 14.63 -7.91
C LEU A 149 -10.65 14.93 -9.40
N ALA A 150 -10.43 16.18 -9.82
CA ALA A 150 -10.50 16.56 -11.21
C ALA A 150 -9.48 15.78 -12.06
N VAL A 151 -8.21 15.71 -11.64
CA VAL A 151 -7.17 14.93 -12.35
C VAL A 151 -7.56 13.46 -12.44
N LEU A 152 -8.00 12.87 -11.32
CA LEU A 152 -8.37 11.46 -11.25
C LEU A 152 -9.62 11.13 -12.10
N ALA A 153 -10.51 12.10 -12.31
CA ALA A 153 -11.73 11.95 -13.11
C ALA A 153 -11.47 12.24 -14.61
N LEU A 154 -10.73 13.32 -14.93
CA LEU A 154 -10.55 13.77 -16.31
C LEU A 154 -9.52 12.97 -17.09
N VAL A 155 -8.37 12.63 -16.46
CA VAL A 155 -7.28 11.94 -17.18
C VAL A 155 -7.74 10.63 -17.83
N PRO A 156 -8.50 9.75 -17.18
CA PRO A 156 -8.99 8.53 -17.82
C PRO A 156 -9.93 8.78 -18.99
N ILE A 157 -10.66 9.91 -18.98
CA ILE A 157 -11.57 10.30 -20.07
C ILE A 157 -10.76 10.78 -21.29
N LEU A 158 -9.77 11.62 -21.05
CA LEU A 158 -8.89 12.18 -22.10
C LEU A 158 -7.99 11.11 -22.75
N VAL A 159 -7.58 10.09 -21.99
CA VAL A 159 -6.68 9.03 -22.49
C VAL A 159 -7.46 7.89 -23.18
N ARG A 160 -8.76 7.77 -22.98
CA ARG A 160 -9.60 6.76 -23.65
C ARG A 160 -9.62 6.87 -25.16
N ASP A 161 -9.41 8.07 -25.71
CA ASP A 161 -9.39 8.32 -27.15
C ASP A 161 -8.01 8.06 -27.80
N VAL A 162 -6.99 7.76 -26.98
CA VAL A 162 -5.68 7.31 -27.47
C VAL A 162 -5.65 5.79 -27.39
N GLU A 163 -6.25 5.13 -28.39
CA GLU A 163 -6.15 3.69 -28.57
C GLU A 163 -4.66 3.35 -28.75
N PRO A 164 -4.06 2.48 -27.91
CA PRO A 164 -2.73 1.97 -28.21
C PRO A 164 -2.84 1.22 -29.52
N ALA A 165 -2.05 1.62 -30.51
CA ALA A 165 -1.88 0.85 -31.74
C ALA A 165 -1.64 -0.63 -31.35
N PRO A 166 -2.20 -1.60 -32.08
CA PRO A 166 -2.04 -3.02 -31.79
C PRO A 166 -0.57 -3.39 -32.03
N HIS A 167 0.25 -3.14 -31.00
CA HIS A 167 1.61 -3.63 -30.95
C HIS A 167 1.61 -5.05 -30.39
N ASP A 168 1.90 -5.95 -31.32
CA ASP A 168 2.49 -7.25 -31.12
C ASP A 168 1.69 -8.22 -30.22
N ARG A 169 0.69 -8.85 -30.82
CA ARG A 169 0.57 -10.29 -30.57
C ARG A 169 1.86 -10.91 -31.09
N PRO A 170 2.61 -11.65 -30.27
CA PRO A 170 3.65 -12.52 -30.80
C PRO A 170 3.00 -13.40 -31.85
N ALA A 171 3.55 -13.40 -33.05
CA ALA A 171 3.08 -14.19 -34.20
C ALA A 171 3.28 -15.70 -34.04
N ASP A 172 3.59 -16.17 -32.81
CA ASP A 172 3.87 -17.55 -32.47
C ASP A 172 2.95 -18.05 -31.35
N SER A 173 1.64 -17.89 -31.51
CA SER A 173 0.73 -18.88 -30.98
C SER A 173 0.42 -19.84 -32.11
N ASP A 174 1.28 -20.85 -32.26
CA ASP A 174 0.89 -22.06 -32.96
C ASP A 174 -0.47 -22.48 -32.39
N PRO A 175 -1.45 -22.76 -33.26
CA PRO A 175 -2.72 -23.27 -32.79
C PRO A 175 -2.43 -24.56 -32.03
N ASP A 176 -2.94 -24.67 -30.80
CA ASP A 176 -2.92 -25.87 -29.98
C ASP A 176 -3.06 -27.10 -30.89
N PRO A 177 -2.18 -28.09 -30.82
CA PRO A 177 -2.29 -29.28 -31.65
C PRO A 177 -3.67 -29.89 -31.36
N ASP A 178 -4.45 -29.98 -32.42
CA ASP A 178 -5.78 -30.56 -32.46
C ASP A 178 -5.75 -31.95 -31.80
N PRO A 179 -6.42 -32.16 -30.63
CA PRO A 179 -6.37 -33.41 -29.89
C PRO A 179 -6.91 -34.59 -30.67
N ASP A 180 -7.60 -34.37 -31.80
CA ASP A 180 -8.10 -35.42 -32.70
C ASP A 180 -7.07 -35.89 -33.73
N LYS A 181 -5.93 -35.19 -33.86
CA LYS A 181 -4.83 -35.66 -34.72
C LYS A 181 -3.91 -36.69 -34.05
N GLU A 182 -3.79 -36.64 -32.73
CA GLU A 182 -2.96 -37.60 -31.98
C GLU A 182 -3.60 -39.00 -31.93
N LYS A 183 -4.92 -39.12 -31.97
CA LYS A 183 -5.64 -40.40 -31.99
C LYS A 183 -5.58 -41.14 -33.30
N LYS A 184 -5.12 -40.53 -34.38
CA LYS A 184 -5.00 -41.16 -35.70
C LYS A 184 -3.64 -41.76 -35.97
N LEU A 185 -2.62 -41.51 -35.15
CA LEU A 185 -1.26 -42.05 -35.32
C LEU A 185 -1.01 -43.31 -34.53
N ASP A 186 -1.80 -43.62 -33.53
CA ASP A 186 -1.68 -44.84 -32.72
C ASP A 186 -2.35 -46.09 -33.33
N GLY A 187 -2.90 -45.96 -34.53
CA GLY A 187 -3.62 -47.03 -35.22
C GLY A 187 -2.86 -47.81 -36.30
N VAL A 188 -1.55 -47.50 -36.50
CA VAL A 188 -0.75 -48.24 -37.49
C VAL A 188 0.31 -49.06 -36.76
N ALA A 189 -0.04 -50.33 -36.48
CA ALA A 189 0.92 -51.33 -36.05
C ALA A 189 1.82 -51.71 -37.22
N PRO A 190 3.16 -51.77 -37.04
CA PRO A 190 4.01 -52.47 -38.01
C PRO A 190 4.05 -53.93 -37.64
N GLU A 191 3.54 -54.73 -38.54
CA GLU A 191 3.83 -56.19 -38.58
C GLU A 191 5.32 -56.38 -38.88
N GLY A 192 5.91 -57.24 -38.07
CA GLY A 192 6.94 -58.18 -38.49
C GLY A 192 8.39 -57.68 -38.48
N SER A 193 9.16 -58.18 -37.50
CA SER A 193 10.29 -59.00 -37.81
C SER A 193 10.99 -59.53 -36.53
N THR A 194 10.93 -60.81 -36.41
CA THR A 194 11.72 -61.73 -35.56
C THR A 194 13.21 -61.49 -35.77
N LEU A 195 14.02 -61.54 -34.73
CA LEU A 195 15.21 -62.37 -34.53
C LEU A 195 16.15 -61.83 -33.46
N ALA A 196 16.18 -62.58 -32.38
CA ALA A 196 17.35 -63.24 -31.82
C ALA A 196 18.53 -62.39 -31.31
N GLY A 197 18.83 -62.63 -30.06
CA GLY A 197 20.23 -62.82 -29.71
C GLY A 197 20.77 -62.03 -28.52
N ASN A 198 20.60 -62.56 -27.38
CA ASN A 198 21.67 -63.01 -26.49
C ASN A 198 22.54 -62.08 -25.67
N ARG A 199 22.55 -62.37 -24.38
CA ARG A 199 23.66 -62.37 -23.39
C ARG A 199 24.13 -61.05 -22.77
N ALA A 200 23.86 -61.04 -21.50
CA ALA A 200 24.84 -61.22 -20.40
C ALA A 200 25.67 -59.99 -19.98
N GLY A 201 25.52 -59.70 -18.76
CA GLY A 201 26.65 -59.68 -17.85
C GLY A 201 26.81 -58.45 -17.02
N SER A 202 26.64 -58.63 -15.74
CA SER A 202 27.56 -58.35 -14.66
C SER A 202 27.67 -56.93 -14.19
N ALA A 203 27.11 -56.65 -13.01
CA ALA A 203 27.83 -56.69 -11.72
C ALA A 203 28.72 -55.47 -11.44
N GLY A 204 28.50 -54.94 -10.28
CA GLY A 204 29.56 -54.38 -9.45
C GLY A 204 29.28 -52.94 -9.02
N ASN A 205 28.70 -52.77 -7.87
CA ASN A 205 29.37 -52.63 -6.59
C ASN A 205 30.00 -51.25 -6.31
N GLY A 206 29.58 -50.69 -5.23
CA GLY A 206 30.50 -50.20 -4.21
C GLY A 206 30.61 -48.70 -4.07
N GLY A 207 30.08 -48.21 -2.98
CA GLY A 207 30.87 -47.85 -1.81
C GLY A 207 30.97 -46.32 -1.73
N SER A 208 30.32 -45.80 -0.73
CA SER A 208 30.85 -45.48 0.60
C SER A 208 31.55 -44.13 0.77
N ALA A 209 31.00 -43.45 1.68
CA ALA A 209 31.64 -42.76 2.82
C ALA A 209 32.22 -41.37 2.64
N ALA A 210 31.56 -40.52 3.40
CA ALA A 210 32.14 -39.81 4.55
C ALA A 210 33.09 -38.64 4.29
N GLY A 211 32.68 -37.54 4.86
CA GLY A 211 33.55 -37.00 5.86
C GLY A 211 33.86 -35.52 5.75
N ARG A 212 33.42 -34.84 6.77
CA ARG A 212 34.19 -33.86 7.57
C ARG A 212 34.47 -32.47 7.01
N GLU A 213 33.80 -31.57 7.70
CA GLU A 213 34.37 -30.64 8.72
C GLU A 213 35.15 -29.42 8.21
N ARG A 214 34.66 -28.31 8.71
CA ARG A 214 35.23 -27.21 9.52
C ARG A 214 35.64 -25.93 8.81
N LYS A 215 35.06 -24.90 9.42
CA LYS A 215 35.67 -23.60 9.83
C LYS A 215 36.19 -22.69 8.71
N ALA A 216 35.73 -21.46 8.65
CA ALA A 216 35.90 -20.36 9.59
C ALA A 216 34.72 -19.35 9.47
#